data_ae69c48a48dbbf931cc7428d79b0174f
#
_entry.id   ae69c48a48dbbf931cc7428d79b0174f
#
_cell.length_a   1.000
_cell.length_b   1.000
_cell.length_c   1.000
_cell.angle_alpha   90.00
_cell.angle_beta   90.00
_cell.angle_gamma   90.00
#
_symmetry.space_group_name_H-M   'P 1'
#
loop_
_entity.id
_entity.type
_entity.pdbx_description
1 polymer ?
#
loop_
_entity_poly.entity_id
_entity_poly.type
_entity_poly.pdbx_seq_one_letter_code
_entity_poly.pdbx_strand_id
1 'polypeptide(L)'
;MCVKLKLYKTGEKRSLCRGPCTNRGVLMAISTTGPSKGGGILEKPVIERTTPGRESEFDLRKSRKIAPPYRVMLHNDNYNKREYVVQVLMKVIPGMTLDNAVNIMQEAHYNGLAVVIICAQVDAEEHCLQLRGNGLLSSIEPASGAC
;
A
#
# COMPACT_ATOMS: atom_id res chain seq x y z
N MET A 1 48.14 -11.54 19.65
CA MET A 1 47.55 -10.96 18.44
C MET A 1 46.25 -10.29 18.82
N CYS A 2 46.26 -8.96 18.90
CA CYS A 2 45.07 -8.17 19.32
C CYS A 2 44.15 -7.95 18.13
N VAL A 3 42.92 -8.45 18.23
CA VAL A 3 41.87 -8.16 17.28
C VAL A 3 41.16 -6.85 17.71
N LYS A 4 41.36 -5.81 16.92
CA LYS A 4 40.67 -4.51 17.10
C LYS A 4 39.20 -4.62 16.77
N LEU A 5 38.34 -4.54 17.75
CA LEU A 5 36.91 -4.31 17.62
C LEU A 5 36.69 -2.87 17.17
N LYS A 6 36.22 -2.66 15.92
CA LYS A 6 35.69 -1.37 15.47
C LYS A 6 34.26 -1.20 16.00
N LEU A 7 34.12 -0.33 16.98
CA LEU A 7 32.83 0.20 17.39
C LEU A 7 32.30 1.12 16.28
N TYR A 8 31.18 0.75 15.68
CA TYR A 8 30.38 1.66 14.86
C TYR A 8 29.47 2.48 15.78
N LYS A 9 29.76 3.76 15.88
CA LYS A 9 28.88 4.75 16.53
C LYS A 9 27.60 4.90 15.70
N THR A 10 26.47 4.50 16.27
CA THR A 10 25.13 4.84 15.77
C THR A 10 24.88 6.31 16.06
N GLY A 11 24.89 7.13 15.04
CA GLY A 11 24.48 8.53 15.10
C GLY A 11 22.96 8.65 15.05
N GLU A 12 22.35 8.77 16.22
CA GLU A 12 20.95 9.10 16.41
C GLU A 12 20.73 10.59 16.05
N LYS A 13 20.12 10.86 14.90
CA LYS A 13 19.57 12.18 14.58
C LYS A 13 18.06 12.14 14.69
N ARG A 14 17.57 12.45 15.88
CA ARG A 14 16.16 12.79 16.10
C ARG A 14 15.90 14.17 15.50
N SER A 15 15.20 14.23 14.39
CA SER A 15 14.63 15.47 13.86
C SER A 15 13.21 15.61 14.39
N LEU A 16 13.06 16.41 15.41
CA LEU A 16 11.78 16.88 15.94
C LEU A 16 11.29 18.04 15.08
N CYS A 17 10.45 17.77 14.12
CA CYS A 17 9.67 18.82 13.45
C CYS A 17 8.36 19.04 14.21
N ARG A 18 8.39 19.92 15.19
CA ARG A 18 7.20 20.58 15.75
C ARG A 18 6.86 21.76 14.86
N GLY A 19 5.84 21.64 14.04
CA GLY A 19 5.19 22.77 13.39
C GLY A 19 3.82 23.02 14.04
N PRO A 20 3.51 24.24 14.52
CA PRO A 20 2.19 24.53 15.06
C PRO A 20 1.21 24.80 13.94
N CYS A 21 0.15 24.01 13.86
CA CYS A 21 -1.01 24.30 13.05
C CYS A 21 -1.81 25.43 13.70
N THR A 22 -1.65 26.64 13.25
CA THR A 22 -2.54 27.75 13.60
C THR A 22 -3.75 27.77 12.66
N ASN A 23 -4.86 27.26 13.15
CA ASN A 23 -6.17 27.51 12.58
C ASN A 23 -6.53 28.96 12.82
N ARG A 24 -6.46 29.81 11.80
CA ARG A 24 -7.10 31.12 11.80
C ARG A 24 -8.47 30.97 11.14
N GLY A 25 -9.49 30.91 11.96
CA GLY A 25 -10.87 31.11 11.55
C GLY A 25 -11.06 32.55 11.08
N VAL A 26 -11.50 32.71 9.87
CA VAL A 26 -11.98 33.99 9.32
C VAL A 26 -13.46 34.05 9.60
N LEU A 27 -13.82 34.88 10.57
CA LEU A 27 -15.21 35.33 10.80
C LEU A 27 -15.56 36.32 9.71
N MET A 28 -16.43 35.95 8.80
CA MET A 28 -17.09 36.88 7.90
C MET A 28 -18.34 37.42 8.59
N ALA A 29 -18.31 38.72 8.83
CA ALA A 29 -19.42 39.50 9.36
C ALA A 29 -20.56 39.58 8.32
N ILE A 30 -21.76 39.25 8.77
CA ILE A 30 -22.99 39.44 8.03
C ILE A 30 -23.47 40.84 8.31
N SER A 31 -23.50 41.72 7.31
CA SER A 31 -24.19 42.98 7.36
C SER A 31 -25.62 42.81 6.87
N THR A 32 -26.54 42.99 7.76
CA THR A 32 -27.98 43.14 7.48
C THR A 32 -28.28 44.56 7.08
N THR A 33 -28.90 44.79 5.96
CA THR A 33 -29.74 45.95 5.71
C THR A 33 -30.97 45.53 4.92
N GLY A 34 -32.11 45.79 5.50
CA GLY A 34 -33.44 45.43 5.08
C GLY A 34 -34.06 46.41 4.08
N PRO A 35 -35.39 46.67 4.13
CA PRO A 35 -36.29 46.01 3.17
C PRO A 35 -36.86 47.02 2.16
N SER A 36 -37.27 46.59 1.00
CA SER A 36 -38.24 47.32 0.20
C SER A 36 -39.25 46.40 -0.48
N LYS A 37 -40.49 46.76 -0.23
CA LYS A 37 -41.72 46.28 -0.84
C LYS A 37 -41.70 46.42 -2.37
N GLY A 38 -42.27 45.44 -3.03
CA GLY A 38 -42.68 45.56 -4.42
C GLY A 38 -43.35 44.25 -4.84
N GLY A 39 -44.66 44.28 -4.86
CA GLY A 39 -45.51 43.21 -5.34
C GLY A 39 -45.31 42.97 -6.83
N GLY A 40 -45.46 41.81 -7.25
CA GLY A 40 -45.41 41.36 -8.63
C GLY A 40 -45.85 39.92 -8.69
N ILE A 41 -47.08 39.78 -8.97
CA ILE A 41 -47.78 38.54 -9.29
C ILE A 41 -47.10 37.88 -10.47
N LEU A 42 -47.18 36.54 -10.47
CA LEU A 42 -47.33 35.70 -11.65
C LEU A 42 -46.15 34.95 -12.17
N GLU A 43 -46.54 33.75 -12.32
CA GLU A 43 -46.16 32.72 -13.29
C GLU A 43 -44.91 31.94 -13.00
N LYS A 44 -45.22 30.78 -12.55
CA LYS A 44 -44.30 29.63 -12.64
C LYS A 44 -44.21 29.24 -14.11
N PRO A 45 -43.10 29.39 -14.77
CA PRO A 45 -42.82 28.53 -15.88
C PRO A 45 -42.41 27.16 -15.30
N VAL A 46 -43.29 26.22 -15.44
CA VAL A 46 -42.94 24.83 -15.38
C VAL A 46 -41.98 24.58 -16.55
N ILE A 47 -40.71 24.78 -16.32
CA ILE A 47 -39.70 24.26 -17.18
C ILE A 47 -39.45 22.87 -16.66
N GLU A 48 -40.13 21.90 -17.22
CA GLU A 48 -39.64 20.54 -17.27
C GLU A 48 -38.30 20.57 -17.99
N ARG A 49 -37.25 20.83 -17.25
CA ARG A 49 -35.92 20.45 -17.67
C ARG A 49 -35.82 18.95 -17.45
N THR A 50 -36.22 18.22 -18.44
CA THR A 50 -35.69 16.92 -18.68
C THR A 50 -34.17 17.09 -18.79
N THR A 51 -33.49 16.97 -17.67
CA THR A 51 -32.07 16.80 -17.66
C THR A 51 -31.79 15.48 -18.38
N PRO A 52 -31.18 15.50 -19.57
CA PRO A 52 -30.74 14.27 -20.19
C PRO A 52 -29.77 13.61 -19.18
N GLY A 53 -30.06 12.37 -18.88
CA GLY A 53 -29.46 11.62 -17.80
C GLY A 53 -27.95 11.73 -17.78
N ARG A 54 -27.47 12.18 -16.66
CA ARG A 54 -26.08 12.13 -16.28
C ARG A 54 -25.73 10.71 -15.79
N GLU A 55 -26.19 9.74 -16.58
CA GLU A 55 -26.00 8.32 -16.23
C GLU A 55 -24.66 7.78 -16.72
N SER A 56 -23.95 8.54 -17.55
CA SER A 56 -22.76 8.01 -18.21
C SER A 56 -21.46 8.14 -17.43
N GLU A 57 -21.37 9.03 -16.43
CA GLU A 57 -20.13 9.17 -15.66
C GLU A 57 -20.03 8.22 -14.48
N PHE A 58 -21.14 7.72 -13.94
CA PHE A 58 -21.11 6.77 -12.84
C PHE A 58 -20.89 5.33 -13.29
N ASP A 59 -21.30 4.99 -14.52
CA ASP A 59 -21.13 3.64 -15.07
C ASP A 59 -19.72 3.36 -15.59
N LEU A 60 -18.93 4.38 -15.91
CA LEU A 60 -17.53 4.22 -16.28
C LEU A 60 -16.59 3.93 -15.10
N ARG A 61 -17.08 4.10 -13.86
CA ARG A 61 -16.43 3.57 -12.67
C ARG A 61 -16.76 2.08 -12.42
N LYS A 62 -17.57 1.46 -13.26
CA LYS A 62 -17.80 0.03 -13.19
C LYS A 62 -16.51 -0.69 -13.44
N SER A 63 -15.96 -1.08 -12.29
CA SER A 63 -14.99 -2.15 -12.17
C SER A 63 -13.81 -2.04 -13.14
N ARG A 64 -12.85 -1.17 -12.82
CA ARG A 64 -11.49 -1.63 -12.98
C ARG A 64 -11.44 -2.94 -12.19
N LYS A 65 -11.54 -4.06 -12.89
CA LYS A 65 -11.33 -5.38 -12.30
C LYS A 65 -9.94 -5.28 -11.69
N ILE A 66 -9.88 -5.07 -10.39
CA ILE A 66 -8.63 -5.11 -9.66
C ILE A 66 -8.12 -6.50 -9.94
N ALA A 67 -6.99 -6.58 -10.64
CA ALA A 67 -6.36 -7.86 -10.90
C ALA A 67 -6.19 -8.58 -9.56
N PRO A 68 -6.53 -9.86 -9.46
CA PRO A 68 -6.43 -10.59 -8.21
C PRO A 68 -4.99 -10.47 -7.68
N PRO A 69 -4.81 -10.23 -6.38
CA PRO A 69 -3.47 -10.23 -5.80
C PRO A 69 -2.87 -11.63 -5.88
N TYR A 70 -1.57 -11.68 -6.05
CA TYR A 70 -0.80 -12.93 -6.03
C TYR A 70 0.07 -12.98 -4.80
N ARG A 71 0.29 -14.18 -4.26
CA ARG A 71 1.24 -14.41 -3.17
C ARG A 71 2.47 -15.12 -3.71
N VAL A 72 3.60 -14.59 -3.29
CA VAL A 72 4.90 -15.22 -3.53
C VAL A 72 5.18 -16.16 -2.36
N MET A 73 5.48 -17.41 -2.66
CA MET A 73 5.76 -18.44 -1.68
C MET A 73 7.19 -18.90 -1.77
N LEU A 74 7.79 -19.10 -0.62
CA LEU A 74 9.11 -19.68 -0.45
C LEU A 74 8.95 -21.16 -0.02
N HIS A 75 9.61 -22.04 -0.74
CA HIS A 75 9.68 -23.46 -0.37
C HIS A 75 10.89 -23.73 0.49
N ASN A 76 10.78 -24.72 1.38
CA ASN A 76 11.93 -25.18 2.14
C ASN A 76 12.99 -25.73 1.20
N ASP A 77 14.21 -25.32 1.44
CA ASP A 77 15.39 -25.79 0.72
C ASP A 77 16.50 -26.15 1.72
N ASN A 78 16.84 -27.44 1.76
CA ASN A 78 17.89 -27.93 2.65
C ASN A 78 19.31 -27.63 2.13
N TYR A 79 19.43 -27.14 0.90
CA TYR A 79 20.72 -26.83 0.27
C TYR A 79 21.28 -25.49 0.73
N ASN A 80 20.41 -24.49 0.87
CA ASN A 80 20.79 -23.13 1.23
C ASN A 80 20.89 -22.94 2.75
N LYS A 81 21.92 -22.21 3.18
CA LYS A 81 22.07 -21.84 4.59
C LYS A 81 20.96 -20.86 4.99
N ARG A 82 20.45 -21.00 6.20
CA ARG A 82 19.36 -20.14 6.72
C ARG A 82 19.69 -18.66 6.68
N GLU A 83 20.93 -18.29 7.04
CA GLU A 83 21.41 -16.91 7.00
C GLU A 83 21.41 -16.36 5.57
N TYR A 84 21.74 -17.18 4.58
CA TYR A 84 21.72 -16.81 3.18
C TYR A 84 20.28 -16.53 2.71
N VAL A 85 19.32 -17.37 3.08
CA VAL A 85 17.91 -17.18 2.75
C VAL A 85 17.39 -15.84 3.28
N VAL A 86 17.70 -15.52 4.54
CA VAL A 86 17.33 -14.23 5.16
C VAL A 86 17.95 -13.06 4.41
N GLN A 87 19.22 -13.12 4.05
CA GLN A 87 19.90 -12.07 3.29
C GLN A 87 19.27 -11.86 1.91
N VAL A 88 18.94 -12.93 1.21
CA VAL A 88 18.29 -12.86 -0.11
C VAL A 88 16.89 -12.26 0.00
N LEU A 89 16.10 -12.66 1.00
CA LEU A 89 14.76 -12.09 1.24
C LEU A 89 14.83 -10.58 1.46
N MET A 90 15.75 -10.12 2.29
CA MET A 90 15.93 -8.68 2.54
C MET A 90 16.44 -7.91 1.31
N LYS A 91 17.18 -8.57 0.42
CA LYS A 91 17.70 -7.96 -0.80
C LYS A 91 16.63 -7.84 -1.89
N VAL A 92 15.81 -8.86 -2.05
CA VAL A 92 14.83 -8.99 -3.15
C VAL A 92 13.54 -8.25 -2.84
N ILE A 93 13.06 -8.33 -1.59
CA ILE A 93 11.77 -7.76 -1.21
C ILE A 93 11.96 -6.36 -0.61
N PRO A 94 11.44 -5.31 -1.24
CA PRO A 94 11.55 -3.95 -0.69
C PRO A 94 10.78 -3.83 0.63
N GLY A 95 11.40 -3.20 1.62
CA GLY A 95 10.78 -2.99 2.94
C GLY A 95 10.73 -4.22 3.86
N MET A 96 11.36 -5.34 3.48
CA MET A 96 11.50 -6.51 4.34
C MET A 96 12.38 -6.21 5.54
N THR A 97 11.86 -6.44 6.75
CA THR A 97 12.65 -6.34 7.98
C THR A 97 13.38 -7.66 8.27
N LEU A 98 14.45 -7.58 9.05
CA LEU A 98 15.21 -8.76 9.47
C LEU A 98 14.32 -9.77 10.21
N ASP A 99 13.49 -9.27 11.12
CA ASP A 99 12.59 -10.12 11.92
C ASP A 99 11.59 -10.86 11.05
N ASN A 100 10.98 -10.16 10.07
CA ASN A 100 10.06 -10.79 9.14
C ASN A 100 10.77 -11.84 8.26
N ALA A 101 11.96 -11.53 7.76
CA ALA A 101 12.73 -12.46 6.95
C ALA A 101 13.11 -13.74 7.73
N VAL A 102 13.46 -13.59 9.01
CA VAL A 102 13.75 -14.73 9.90
C VAL A 102 12.49 -15.55 10.15
N ASN A 103 11.35 -14.91 10.42
CA ASN A 103 10.08 -15.62 10.64
C ASN A 103 9.65 -16.41 9.39
N ILE A 104 9.71 -15.79 8.20
CA ILE A 104 9.41 -16.46 6.93
C ILE A 104 10.34 -17.66 6.69
N MET A 105 11.62 -17.49 6.94
CA MET A 105 12.60 -18.58 6.80
C MET A 105 12.29 -19.72 7.78
N GLN A 106 11.96 -19.43 9.04
CA GLN A 106 11.58 -20.43 10.02
C GLN A 106 10.28 -21.14 9.64
N GLU A 107 9.27 -20.38 9.21
CA GLU A 107 8.00 -20.94 8.75
C GLU A 107 8.19 -21.88 7.56
N ALA A 108 8.98 -21.47 6.55
CA ALA A 108 9.33 -22.33 5.43
C ALA A 108 10.07 -23.60 5.88
N HIS A 109 10.95 -23.50 6.87
CA HIS A 109 11.70 -24.62 7.38
C HIS A 109 10.83 -25.64 8.13
N TYR A 110 9.88 -25.18 8.96
CA TYR A 110 9.01 -26.07 9.75
C TYR A 110 7.82 -26.61 8.95
N ASN A 111 7.19 -25.76 8.16
CA ASN A 111 5.97 -26.08 7.41
C ASN A 111 6.28 -26.56 5.97
N GLY A 112 7.51 -26.42 5.51
CA GLY A 112 7.91 -26.70 4.14
C GLY A 112 7.59 -25.58 3.15
N LEU A 113 6.78 -24.60 3.56
CA LEU A 113 6.28 -23.51 2.73
C LEU A 113 5.98 -22.28 3.59
N ALA A 114 6.33 -21.08 3.09
CA ALA A 114 5.97 -19.82 3.73
C ALA A 114 5.56 -18.76 2.70
N VAL A 115 4.63 -17.89 3.08
CA VAL A 115 4.23 -16.74 2.26
C VAL A 115 5.19 -15.59 2.51
N VAL A 116 5.83 -15.10 1.44
CA VAL A 116 6.80 -14.00 1.51
C VAL A 116 6.13 -12.64 1.42
N ILE A 117 5.31 -12.45 0.38
CA ILE A 117 4.61 -11.19 0.12
C ILE A 117 3.36 -11.44 -0.72
N ILE A 118 2.39 -10.54 -0.59
CA ILE A 118 1.19 -10.51 -1.44
C ILE A 118 1.22 -9.18 -2.22
N CYS A 119 1.26 -9.27 -3.54
CA CYS A 119 1.37 -8.10 -4.42
C CYS A 119 0.63 -8.32 -5.75
N ALA A 120 0.73 -7.35 -6.65
CA ALA A 120 0.20 -7.50 -8.01
C ALA A 120 0.93 -8.62 -8.77
N GLN A 121 0.30 -9.18 -9.77
CA GLN A 121 0.86 -10.30 -10.54
C GLN A 121 2.25 -10.00 -11.10
N VAL A 122 2.42 -8.83 -11.70
CA VAL A 122 3.70 -8.43 -12.33
C VAL A 122 4.83 -8.40 -11.31
N ASP A 123 4.58 -7.78 -10.15
CA ASP A 123 5.56 -7.68 -9.07
C ASP A 123 5.86 -9.06 -8.46
N ALA A 124 4.82 -9.92 -8.33
CA ALA A 124 4.97 -11.28 -7.83
C ALA A 124 5.87 -12.13 -8.74
N GLU A 125 5.68 -12.02 -10.06
CA GLU A 125 6.50 -12.71 -11.06
C GLU A 125 7.96 -12.23 -10.99
N GLU A 126 8.18 -10.92 -10.88
CA GLU A 126 9.51 -10.33 -10.76
C GLU A 126 10.22 -10.81 -9.49
N HIS A 127 9.59 -10.72 -8.33
CA HIS A 127 10.15 -11.20 -7.08
C HIS A 127 10.45 -12.70 -7.12
N CYS A 128 9.56 -13.50 -7.70
CA CYS A 128 9.79 -14.94 -7.86
C CYS A 128 11.01 -15.23 -8.75
N LEU A 129 11.16 -14.51 -9.87
CA LEU A 129 12.33 -14.64 -10.75
C LEU A 129 13.63 -14.25 -10.02
N GLN A 130 13.61 -13.17 -9.25
CA GLN A 130 14.77 -12.72 -8.48
C GLN A 130 15.15 -13.72 -7.39
N LEU A 131 14.17 -14.30 -6.67
CA LEU A 131 14.42 -15.34 -5.67
C LEU A 131 15.04 -16.60 -6.31
N ARG A 132 14.48 -17.05 -7.43
CA ARG A 132 15.04 -18.19 -8.19
C ARG A 132 16.42 -17.90 -8.75
N GLY A 133 16.65 -16.67 -9.22
CA GLY A 133 17.97 -16.22 -9.68
C GLY A 133 19.04 -16.24 -8.60
N ASN A 134 18.65 -16.12 -7.32
CA ASN A 134 19.53 -16.30 -6.17
C ASN A 134 19.56 -17.75 -5.64
N GLY A 135 18.98 -18.71 -6.37
CA GLY A 135 19.02 -20.12 -6.03
C GLY A 135 18.01 -20.58 -4.97
N LEU A 136 16.99 -19.76 -4.67
CA LEU A 136 15.91 -20.15 -3.77
C LEU A 136 14.74 -20.76 -4.54
N LEU A 137 14.10 -21.78 -3.95
CA LEU A 137 12.88 -22.36 -4.50
C LEU A 137 11.68 -21.48 -4.13
N SER A 138 11.03 -20.89 -5.13
CA SER A 138 9.87 -20.03 -4.95
C SER A 138 8.79 -20.32 -5.98
N SER A 139 7.53 -20.07 -5.61
CA SER A 139 6.35 -20.15 -6.46
C SER A 139 5.42 -18.97 -6.26
N ILE A 140 4.51 -18.79 -7.19
CA ILE A 140 3.45 -17.78 -7.11
C ILE A 140 2.09 -18.45 -7.20
N GLU A 141 1.15 -17.98 -6.40
CA GLU A 141 -0.24 -18.42 -6.42
C GLU A 141 -1.19 -17.23 -6.36
N PRO A 142 -2.37 -17.30 -7.01
CA PRO A 142 -3.37 -16.27 -6.85
C PRO A 142 -3.85 -16.23 -5.39
N ALA A 143 -3.87 -15.05 -4.78
CA ALA A 143 -4.33 -14.88 -3.40
C ALA A 143 -5.87 -14.92 -3.29
N SER A 144 -6.59 -14.90 -4.40
CA SER A 144 -8.04 -15.01 -4.48
C SER A 144 -8.46 -16.47 -4.39
N GLY A 145 -8.57 -17.00 -3.20
CA GLY A 145 -8.95 -18.39 -3.08
C GLY A 145 -9.23 -18.80 -1.65
N ALA A 146 -10.12 -18.06 -1.02
CA ALA A 146 -10.82 -18.55 0.15
C ALA A 146 -12.23 -18.00 0.09
N CYS A 147 -13.07 -18.68 -0.66
CA CYS A 147 -14.50 -18.71 -0.37
C CYS A 147 -14.78 -20.01 0.34
#